data_bde9c11f1b70297b3c76a724a264d3cd
#
_entry.id   bde9c11f1b70297b3c76a724a264d3cd
#
_cell.length_a   1.000
_cell.length_b   1.000
_cell.length_c   1.000
_cell.angle_alpha   90.00
_cell.angle_beta   90.00
_cell.angle_gamma   90.00
#
_symmetry.space_group_name_H-M   'P 1'
#
loop_
_entity.id
_entity.type
_entity.pdbx_description
1 polymer ?
#
loop_
_entity_poly.entity_id
_entity_poly.type
_entity_poly.pdbx_seq_one_letter_code
_entity_poly.pdbx_strand_id
1 'polypeptide(L)'
;LLLGAGLGGFVDGIVLHQILQWHNMLSNQLPPDNLVAAKVNMYWDGVFHAAVWVLTAIGLRVLWAASRRPDVPWSGRTLVGGLLLGWGLFNVIEGLIDHTILGLHHVYEYTEQKMPWDMAFLAFGGLLLLAGWALVRAGRADTAPRTAYGA
;
A
#
# COMPACT_ATOMS: atom_id res chain seq x y z
N LEU A 1 -6.07 -7.14 -4.22
CA LEU A 1 -4.70 -6.94 -3.70
C LEU A 1 -3.94 -5.89 -4.52
N LEU A 2 -3.72 -6.08 -5.83
CA LEU A 2 -2.92 -5.18 -6.66
C LEU A 2 -3.39 -3.71 -6.59
N LEU A 3 -4.69 -3.49 -6.69
CA LEU A 3 -5.26 -2.14 -6.56
C LEU A 3 -5.01 -1.54 -5.18
N GLY A 4 -5.13 -2.35 -4.12
CA GLY A 4 -4.85 -1.90 -2.76
C GLY A 4 -3.38 -1.56 -2.54
N ALA A 5 -2.45 -2.37 -3.08
CA ALA A 5 -1.02 -2.09 -3.02
C ALA A 5 -0.66 -0.80 -3.78
N GLY A 6 -1.20 -0.61 -5.00
CA GLY A 6 -0.97 0.62 -5.76
C GLY A 6 -1.52 1.86 -5.07
N LEU A 7 -2.74 1.80 -4.52
CA LEU A 7 -3.33 2.91 -3.77
C LEU A 7 -2.57 3.20 -2.47
N GLY A 8 -2.10 2.15 -1.77
CA GLY A 8 -1.26 2.28 -0.58
C GLY A 8 0.06 2.99 -0.90
N GLY A 9 0.72 2.57 -1.98
CA GLY A 9 1.94 3.24 -2.46
C GLY A 9 1.71 4.69 -2.88
N PHE A 10 0.52 5.04 -3.43
CA PHE A 10 0.18 6.44 -3.66
C PHE A 10 -0.01 7.23 -2.36
N VAL A 11 -0.60 6.62 -1.32
CA VAL A 11 -0.71 7.29 -0.02
C VAL A 11 0.67 7.57 0.54
N ASP A 12 1.57 6.62 0.51
CA ASP A 12 2.96 6.81 0.93
C ASP A 12 3.64 7.91 0.10
N GLY A 13 3.74 7.75 -1.21
CA GLY A 13 4.44 8.68 -2.07
C GLY A 13 3.84 10.09 -2.06
N ILE A 14 2.52 10.25 -2.05
CA ILE A 14 1.90 11.58 -2.04
C ILE A 14 1.98 12.21 -0.66
N VAL A 15 1.63 11.46 0.40
CA VAL A 15 1.55 12.05 1.74
C VAL A 15 2.93 12.17 2.37
N LEU A 16 3.71 11.08 2.41
CA LEU A 16 4.98 11.09 3.14
C LEU A 16 6.11 11.71 2.32
N HIS A 17 6.25 11.36 1.03
CA HIS A 17 7.32 11.92 0.18
C HIS A 17 7.04 13.36 -0.28
N GLN A 18 5.80 13.68 -0.72
CA GLN A 18 5.53 14.95 -1.40
C GLN A 18 4.91 16.03 -0.49
N ILE A 19 3.90 15.69 0.33
CA ILE A 19 3.19 16.68 1.15
C ILE A 19 3.95 16.93 2.45
N LEU A 20 4.21 15.89 3.22
CA LEU A 20 4.90 15.99 4.51
C LEU A 20 6.42 16.07 4.34
N GLN A 21 6.95 15.57 3.25
CA GLN A 21 8.39 15.50 2.96
C GLN A 21 9.18 14.87 4.12
N TRP A 22 8.60 13.84 4.74
CA TRP A 22 9.24 13.14 5.85
C TRP A 22 10.46 12.35 5.40
N HIS A 23 10.44 11.87 4.17
CA HIS A 23 11.55 11.21 3.48
C HIS A 23 11.39 11.32 1.97
N ASN A 24 12.41 10.91 1.25
CA ASN A 24 12.42 10.64 -0.19
C ASN A 24 13.00 9.25 -0.42
N MET A 25 12.89 8.71 -1.61
CA MET A 25 13.26 7.33 -1.93
C MET A 25 14.68 6.93 -1.50
N LEU A 26 15.64 7.85 -1.50
CA LEU A 26 17.03 7.58 -1.14
C LEU A 26 17.55 8.46 0.01
N SER A 27 16.67 9.09 0.78
CA SER A 27 17.06 10.17 1.71
C SER A 27 18.02 9.74 2.83
N ASN A 28 18.04 8.46 3.22
CA ASN A 28 19.02 7.96 4.19
C ASN A 28 20.38 7.69 3.54
N GLN A 29 20.42 7.26 2.26
CA GLN A 29 21.65 7.00 1.52
C GLN A 29 22.23 8.26 0.87
N LEU A 30 21.35 9.16 0.42
CA LEU A 30 21.69 10.41 -0.23
C LEU A 30 20.78 11.52 0.32
N PRO A 31 21.13 12.11 1.49
CA PRO A 31 20.34 13.19 2.07
C PRO A 31 20.16 14.36 1.10
N PRO A 32 18.93 14.89 0.93
CA PRO A 32 18.62 15.94 -0.05
C PRO A 32 19.04 17.35 0.43
N ASP A 33 20.27 17.48 0.92
CA ASP A 33 20.86 18.67 1.49
C ASP A 33 21.42 19.67 0.46
N ASN A 34 21.48 19.23 -0.81
CA ASN A 34 21.89 20.06 -1.93
C ASN A 34 21.04 19.78 -3.17
N LEU A 35 21.09 20.69 -4.15
CA LEU A 35 20.25 20.62 -5.35
C LEU A 35 20.42 19.33 -6.16
N VAL A 36 21.63 18.79 -6.23
CA VAL A 36 21.91 17.57 -7.00
C VAL A 36 21.27 16.36 -6.29
N ALA A 37 21.53 16.21 -5.00
CA ALA A 37 20.95 15.14 -4.17
C ALA A 37 19.41 15.20 -4.16
N ALA A 38 18.84 16.41 -4.01
CA ALA A 38 17.40 16.62 -4.08
C ALA A 38 16.82 16.17 -5.44
N LYS A 39 17.47 16.53 -6.57
CA LYS A 39 17.00 16.11 -7.91
C LYS A 39 17.09 14.60 -8.12
N VAL A 40 18.11 13.94 -7.57
CA VAL A 40 18.24 12.48 -7.64
C VAL A 40 17.11 11.81 -6.86
N ASN A 41 16.81 12.29 -5.64
CA ASN A 41 15.68 11.81 -4.85
C ASN A 41 14.35 12.02 -5.58
N MET A 42 14.09 13.22 -6.11
CA MET A 42 12.88 13.51 -6.89
C MET A 42 12.72 12.59 -8.11
N TYR A 43 13.83 12.24 -8.79
CA TYR A 43 13.80 11.29 -9.89
C TYR A 43 13.33 9.91 -9.43
N TRP A 44 13.89 9.39 -8.33
CA TRP A 44 13.52 8.08 -7.81
C TRP A 44 12.11 8.06 -7.19
N ASP A 45 11.67 9.15 -6.55
CA ASP A 45 10.27 9.33 -6.14
C ASP A 45 9.34 9.27 -7.37
N GLY A 46 9.74 9.87 -8.48
CA GLY A 46 9.00 9.78 -9.74
C GLY A 46 8.94 8.36 -10.32
N VAL A 47 10.04 7.60 -10.26
CA VAL A 47 10.08 6.19 -10.67
C VAL A 47 9.15 5.35 -9.78
N PHE A 48 9.19 5.57 -8.48
CA PHE A 48 8.28 4.92 -7.54
C PHE A 48 6.80 5.22 -7.87
N HIS A 49 6.45 6.51 -8.09
CA HIS A 49 5.09 6.88 -8.48
C HIS A 49 4.67 6.24 -9.81
N ALA A 50 5.56 6.13 -10.78
CA ALA A 50 5.28 5.46 -12.04
C ALA A 50 5.00 3.96 -11.83
N ALA A 51 5.76 3.30 -10.96
CA ALA A 51 5.56 1.88 -10.62
C ALA A 51 4.21 1.65 -9.93
N VAL A 52 3.84 2.45 -8.92
CA VAL A 52 2.55 2.31 -8.23
C VAL A 52 1.37 2.71 -9.13
N TRP A 53 1.59 3.64 -10.08
CA TRP A 53 0.59 3.97 -11.10
C TRP A 53 0.31 2.76 -12.01
N VAL A 54 1.35 2.10 -12.52
CA VAL A 54 1.22 0.89 -13.34
C VAL A 54 0.53 -0.22 -12.54
N LEU A 55 0.91 -0.42 -11.28
CA LEU A 55 0.30 -1.42 -10.40
C LEU A 55 -1.19 -1.15 -10.20
N THR A 56 -1.57 0.11 -9.98
CA THR A 56 -2.95 0.56 -9.85
C THR A 56 -3.74 0.31 -11.15
N ALA A 57 -3.17 0.66 -12.30
CA ALA A 57 -3.80 0.44 -13.61
C ALA A 57 -4.05 -1.05 -13.88
N ILE A 58 -3.07 -1.92 -13.57
CA ILE A 58 -3.23 -3.37 -13.67
C ILE A 58 -4.32 -3.85 -12.71
N GLY A 59 -4.31 -3.39 -11.46
CA GLY A 59 -5.32 -3.72 -10.46
C GLY A 59 -6.73 -3.36 -10.90
N LEU A 60 -6.90 -2.16 -11.47
CA LEU A 60 -8.17 -1.69 -12.02
C LEU A 60 -8.62 -2.54 -13.23
N ARG A 61 -7.71 -2.88 -14.13
CA ARG A 61 -8.00 -3.76 -15.27
C ARG A 61 -8.47 -5.14 -14.82
N VAL A 62 -7.80 -5.73 -13.83
CA VAL A 62 -8.17 -7.04 -13.27
C VAL A 62 -9.54 -6.95 -12.61
N LEU A 63 -9.82 -5.90 -11.84
CA LEU A 63 -11.12 -5.68 -11.22
C LEU A 63 -12.21 -5.52 -12.28
N TRP A 64 -11.96 -4.75 -13.33
CA TRP A 64 -12.88 -4.60 -14.47
C TRP A 64 -13.14 -5.93 -15.16
N ALA A 65 -12.11 -6.73 -15.44
CA ALA A 65 -12.27 -8.04 -16.04
C ALA A 65 -13.11 -8.98 -15.17
N ALA A 66 -12.90 -8.97 -13.84
CA ALA A 66 -13.70 -9.74 -12.88
C ALA A 66 -15.15 -9.26 -12.84
N SER A 67 -15.42 -7.94 -12.97
CA SER A 67 -16.78 -7.38 -12.94
C SER A 67 -17.67 -7.85 -14.10
N ARG A 68 -17.08 -8.29 -15.18
CA ARG A 68 -17.80 -8.78 -16.38
C ARG A 68 -18.10 -10.28 -16.31
N ARG A 69 -17.69 -10.96 -15.27
CA ARG A 69 -17.89 -12.40 -15.09
C ARG A 69 -19.16 -12.66 -14.28
N PRO A 70 -20.17 -13.33 -14.84
CA PRO A 70 -21.43 -13.61 -14.13
C PRO A 70 -21.26 -14.65 -13.02
N ASP A 71 -20.19 -15.44 -13.06
CA ASP A 71 -19.87 -16.47 -12.07
C ASP A 71 -19.10 -15.93 -10.85
N VAL A 72 -18.69 -14.65 -10.88
CA VAL A 72 -17.98 -14.02 -9.76
C VAL A 72 -18.97 -13.23 -8.89
N PRO A 73 -19.25 -13.70 -7.68
CA PRO A 73 -20.15 -12.99 -6.77
C PRO A 73 -19.46 -11.73 -6.24
N TRP A 74 -20.21 -10.63 -6.15
CA TRP A 74 -19.72 -9.36 -5.67
C TRP A 74 -20.06 -9.16 -4.18
N SER A 75 -19.04 -8.76 -3.41
CA SER A 75 -19.17 -8.34 -2.02
C SER A 75 -18.36 -7.08 -1.77
N GLY A 76 -18.99 -6.02 -1.29
CA GLY A 76 -18.31 -4.80 -0.89
C GLY A 76 -17.28 -5.04 0.21
N ARG A 77 -17.56 -5.95 1.15
CA ARG A 77 -16.62 -6.36 2.21
C ARG A 77 -15.38 -7.02 1.63
N THR A 78 -15.55 -7.91 0.66
CA THR A 78 -14.42 -8.56 -0.03
C THR A 78 -13.60 -7.56 -0.82
N LEU A 79 -14.23 -6.59 -1.48
CA LEU A 79 -13.54 -5.53 -2.20
C LEU A 79 -12.70 -4.66 -1.24
N VAL A 80 -13.32 -4.09 -0.22
CA VAL A 80 -12.64 -3.26 0.77
C VAL A 80 -11.55 -4.05 1.50
N GLY A 81 -11.86 -5.29 1.91
CA GLY A 81 -10.88 -6.18 2.53
C GLY A 81 -9.68 -6.46 1.63
N GLY A 82 -9.92 -6.67 0.33
CA GLY A 82 -8.84 -6.83 -0.66
C GLY A 82 -7.99 -5.58 -0.85
N LEU A 83 -8.59 -4.38 -0.77
CA LEU A 83 -7.85 -3.11 -0.80
C LEU A 83 -6.96 -2.96 0.43
N LEU A 84 -7.49 -3.21 1.64
CA LEU A 84 -6.72 -3.14 2.88
C LEU A 84 -5.60 -4.18 2.93
N LEU A 85 -5.85 -5.41 2.47
CA LEU A 85 -4.81 -6.44 2.36
C LEU A 85 -3.69 -6.01 1.41
N GLY A 86 -4.05 -5.43 0.26
CA GLY A 86 -3.05 -4.94 -0.70
C GLY A 86 -2.22 -3.80 -0.13
N TRP A 87 -2.85 -2.83 0.52
CA TRP A 87 -2.15 -1.72 1.18
C TRP A 87 -1.25 -2.22 2.31
N GLY A 88 -1.78 -3.07 3.21
CA GLY A 88 -0.99 -3.65 4.30
C GLY A 88 0.22 -4.45 3.80
N LEU A 89 0.05 -5.20 2.71
CA LEU A 89 1.14 -5.95 2.09
C LEU A 89 2.21 -5.01 1.52
N PHE A 90 1.81 -3.91 0.86
CA PHE A 90 2.72 -2.88 0.40
C PHE A 90 3.55 -2.32 1.57
N ASN A 91 2.90 -1.84 2.65
CA ASN A 91 3.59 -1.28 3.81
C ASN A 91 4.56 -2.26 4.47
N VAL A 92 4.18 -3.54 4.58
CA VAL A 92 5.06 -4.56 5.19
C VAL A 92 6.26 -4.84 4.29
N ILE A 93 6.07 -4.98 2.97
CA ILE A 93 7.16 -5.25 2.02
C ILE A 93 8.11 -4.07 1.97
N GLU A 94 7.60 -2.86 1.80
CA GLU A 94 8.40 -1.64 1.76
C GLU A 94 9.13 -1.41 3.08
N GLY A 95 8.43 -1.45 4.22
CA GLY A 95 9.06 -1.26 5.52
C GLY A 95 10.15 -2.29 5.84
N LEU A 96 10.01 -3.52 5.39
CA LEU A 96 11.06 -4.53 5.54
C LEU A 96 12.20 -4.32 4.55
N ILE A 97 11.91 -4.07 3.28
CA ILE A 97 12.93 -3.99 2.24
C ILE A 97 13.64 -2.63 2.30
N ASP A 98 12.88 -1.54 2.18
CA ASP A 98 13.45 -0.21 1.97
C ASP A 98 13.92 0.45 3.27
N HIS A 99 13.17 0.30 4.37
CA HIS A 99 13.55 0.89 5.65
C HIS A 99 14.55 0.00 6.43
N THR A 100 14.38 -1.34 6.38
CA THR A 100 15.16 -2.23 7.28
C THR A 100 16.32 -2.91 6.58
N ILE A 101 16.10 -3.57 5.42
CA ILE A 101 17.13 -4.39 4.76
C ILE A 101 18.08 -3.51 3.93
N LEU A 102 17.54 -2.66 3.07
CA LEU A 102 18.33 -1.80 2.19
C LEU A 102 18.69 -0.47 2.85
N GLY A 103 17.92 0.00 3.83
CA GLY A 103 18.12 1.28 4.49
C GLY A 103 18.16 2.44 3.51
N LEU A 104 17.26 2.45 2.52
CA LEU A 104 17.21 3.51 1.50
C LEU A 104 16.70 4.81 2.11
N HIS A 105 15.70 4.71 2.94
CA HIS A 105 15.12 5.79 3.74
C HIS A 105 14.46 5.21 4.99
N HIS A 106 14.05 6.07 5.91
CA HIS A 106 13.20 5.74 7.07
C HIS A 106 11.91 6.53 6.98
N VAL A 107 10.86 6.09 7.66
CA VAL A 107 9.54 6.77 7.63
C VAL A 107 9.64 8.24 7.99
N TYR A 108 10.49 8.58 8.95
CA TYR A 108 10.75 9.96 9.35
C TYR A 108 12.24 10.23 9.50
N GLU A 109 12.81 11.00 8.55
CA GLU A 109 14.24 11.26 8.50
C GLU A 109 14.72 12.36 9.45
N TYR A 110 13.83 13.25 9.91
CA TYR A 110 14.15 14.42 10.72
C TYR A 110 14.20 14.13 12.23
N THR A 111 14.54 12.91 12.62
CA THR A 111 14.68 12.49 14.02
C THR A 111 15.92 11.62 14.20
N GLU A 112 16.52 11.67 15.39
CA GLU A 112 17.58 10.71 15.76
C GLU A 112 17.02 9.30 16.05
N GLN A 113 15.76 9.22 16.47
CA GLN A 113 15.09 7.97 16.79
C GLN A 113 14.19 7.52 15.63
N LYS A 114 14.78 6.93 14.61
CA LYS A 114 14.06 6.50 13.39
C LYS A 114 13.28 5.21 13.58
N MET A 115 13.85 4.25 14.34
CA MET A 115 13.27 2.92 14.53
C MET A 115 11.81 2.90 15.04
N PRO A 116 11.38 3.74 16.00
CA PRO A 116 9.97 3.76 16.42
C PRO A 116 9.01 4.09 15.28
N TRP A 117 9.39 4.94 14.34
CA TRP A 117 8.60 5.31 13.17
C TRP A 117 8.47 4.16 12.17
N ASP A 118 9.60 3.47 11.89
CA ASP A 118 9.61 2.29 11.03
C ASP A 118 8.79 1.15 11.62
N MET A 119 8.89 0.94 12.94
CA MET A 119 8.07 -0.06 13.63
C MET A 119 6.59 0.30 13.64
N ALA A 120 6.23 1.59 13.81
CA ALA A 120 4.84 2.04 13.72
C ALA A 120 4.27 1.82 12.31
N PHE A 121 5.05 2.06 11.27
CA PHE A 121 4.66 1.82 9.89
C PHE A 121 4.41 0.32 9.62
N LEU A 122 5.31 -0.55 10.08
CA LEU A 122 5.12 -2.01 9.99
C LEU A 122 3.89 -2.48 10.79
N ALA A 123 3.70 -1.96 12.00
CA ALA A 123 2.53 -2.27 12.83
C ALA A 123 1.24 -1.83 12.14
N PHE A 124 1.22 -0.63 11.53
CA PHE A 124 0.09 -0.15 10.74
C PHE A 124 -0.19 -1.07 9.55
N GLY A 125 0.84 -1.50 8.81
CA GLY A 125 0.71 -2.49 7.75
C GLY A 125 0.09 -3.80 8.25
N GLY A 126 0.55 -4.29 9.41
CA GLY A 126 -0.01 -5.49 10.07
C GLY A 126 -1.49 -5.33 10.45
N LEU A 127 -1.89 -4.17 10.97
CA LEU A 127 -3.29 -3.87 11.28
C LEU A 127 -4.17 -3.86 10.03
N LEU A 128 -3.67 -3.29 8.92
CA LEU A 128 -4.38 -3.32 7.63
C LEU A 128 -4.56 -4.75 7.12
N LEU A 129 -3.54 -5.62 7.27
CA LEU A 129 -3.63 -7.03 6.90
C LEU A 129 -4.70 -7.76 7.74
N LEU A 130 -4.72 -7.55 9.05
CA LEU A 130 -5.72 -8.16 9.94
C LEU A 130 -7.14 -7.68 9.62
N ALA A 131 -7.34 -6.38 9.46
CA ALA A 131 -8.63 -5.80 9.11
C ALA A 131 -9.10 -6.28 7.72
N GLY A 132 -8.21 -6.29 6.75
CA GLY A 132 -8.49 -6.76 5.40
C GLY A 132 -8.87 -8.23 5.37
N TRP A 133 -8.13 -9.07 6.10
CA TRP A 133 -8.45 -10.49 6.23
C TRP A 133 -9.83 -10.71 6.88
N ALA A 134 -10.13 -10.00 7.96
CA ALA A 134 -11.43 -10.08 8.64
C ALA A 134 -12.59 -9.71 7.71
N LEU A 135 -12.44 -8.63 6.93
CA LEU A 135 -13.44 -8.20 5.95
C LEU A 135 -13.62 -9.20 4.80
N VAL A 136 -12.53 -9.75 4.25
CA VAL A 136 -12.62 -10.79 3.20
C VAL A 136 -13.33 -12.02 3.75
N ARG A 137 -13.01 -12.42 4.99
CA ARG A 137 -13.66 -13.57 5.63
C ARG A 137 -15.15 -13.31 5.84
N ALA A 138 -15.53 -12.13 6.32
CA ALA A 138 -16.92 -11.73 6.50
C ALA A 138 -17.68 -11.62 5.16
N GLY A 139 -17.01 -11.18 4.08
CA GLY A 139 -17.57 -11.05 2.75
C GLY A 139 -17.96 -12.39 2.09
N ARG A 140 -17.41 -13.51 2.56
CA ARG A 140 -17.82 -14.85 2.10
C ARG A 140 -19.29 -15.15 2.43
N ALA A 141 -19.81 -14.60 3.54
CA ALA A 141 -21.21 -14.73 3.89
C ALA A 141 -22.14 -13.96 2.94
N ASP A 142 -21.66 -12.88 2.31
CA ASP A 142 -22.45 -12.08 1.36
C ASP A 142 -22.74 -12.85 0.06
N THR A 143 -21.90 -13.85 -0.24
CA THR A 143 -21.91 -14.62 -1.49
C THR A 143 -22.43 -16.05 -1.31
N ALA A 144 -22.75 -16.45 -0.09
CA ALA A 144 -23.36 -17.75 0.19
C ALA A 144 -24.77 -17.81 -0.44
N PRO A 145 -25.18 -18.94 -1.06
CA PRO A 145 -26.56 -19.13 -1.52
C PRO A 145 -27.50 -18.87 -0.34
N ARG A 146 -28.46 -17.96 -0.51
CA ARG A 146 -29.56 -17.82 0.45
C ARG A 146 -30.34 -19.11 0.42
N THR A 147 -30.18 -19.97 1.44
CA THR A 147 -31.09 -21.09 1.65
C THR A 147 -32.49 -20.50 1.79
N ALA A 148 -33.36 -20.86 0.86
CA ALA A 148 -34.79 -20.48 0.94
C ALA A 148 -35.41 -21.20 2.17
N TYR A 149 -35.27 -20.59 3.32
CA TYR A 149 -36.07 -20.95 4.48
C TYR A 149 -37.25 -19.99 4.55
N GLY A 150 -38.44 -20.52 4.32
CA GLY A 150 -39.72 -19.88 4.65
C GLY A 150 -40.65 -19.72 3.46
N ALA A 151 -41.27 -20.80 3.03
CA ALA A 151 -42.66 -20.78 2.60
C ALA A 151 -43.51 -21.25 3.76
#